data_199a29ca241f3fdcd54739fd19e97c1d
#
_entry.id   199a29ca241f3fdcd54739fd19e97c1d
#
_cell.length_a   1.000
_cell.length_b   1.000
_cell.length_c   1.000
_cell.angle_alpha   90.00
_cell.angle_beta   90.00
_cell.angle_gamma   90.00
#
_symmetry.space_group_name_H-M   'P 1'
#
loop_
_entity.id
_entity.type
_entity.pdbx_description
1 polymer ?
#
loop_
_entity_poly.entity_id
_entity_poly.type
_entity_poly.pdbx_seq_one_letter_code
_entity_poly.pdbx_strand_id
1 'polypeptide(L)'
;ICISKSGDTPEIKVLVPLIKRTGVSLIAMVSNKQSYLGQQADFILHALAEQEADLMNLAPTTSTTVALALGDALAVCLLECKGFTAQDFAKYHPGGALGKRMYLKVSDIYPQHEFPVITPKASIQEAIHEISSKRLGATAIVGENNQLVGIITDGDVRRMLEKQSNWSTIQLADMMNRTPKIIDADAFATEALAIMQSMNITQLVVTENKKAVGFVHLHDLLKEGIV
;
A
#
# COMPACT_ATOMS: atom_id res chain seq x y z
N ILE A 1 18.26 23.60 13.25
CA ILE A 1 17.57 23.70 14.56
C ILE A 1 18.52 23.11 15.60
N CYS A 2 18.73 23.84 16.70
CA CYS A 2 19.52 23.43 17.86
C CYS A 2 18.61 23.33 19.09
N ILE A 3 18.59 22.14 19.74
CA ILE A 3 17.68 21.85 20.84
C ILE A 3 18.49 21.70 22.12
N SER A 4 18.16 22.51 23.13
CA SER A 4 18.81 22.44 24.46
C SER A 4 17.91 23.06 25.50
N LYS A 5 17.57 22.35 26.58
CA LYS A 5 16.73 22.90 27.68
C LYS A 5 17.34 24.17 28.23
N SER A 6 18.58 24.14 28.74
CA SER A 6 19.27 25.29 29.33
C SER A 6 19.77 26.30 28.29
N GLY A 7 20.24 25.82 27.12
CA GLY A 7 20.86 26.63 26.09
C GLY A 7 22.27 27.12 26.40
N ASP A 8 22.87 26.67 27.52
CA ASP A 8 24.14 27.18 28.06
C ASP A 8 25.25 26.13 28.22
N THR A 9 25.01 24.89 27.76
CA THR A 9 25.99 23.80 27.93
C THR A 9 27.29 24.09 27.16
N PRO A 10 28.45 23.56 27.59
CA PRO A 10 29.73 23.78 26.92
C PRO A 10 29.69 23.35 25.44
N GLU A 11 28.99 22.23 25.11
CA GLU A 11 28.84 21.74 23.77
C GLU A 11 28.11 22.73 22.86
N ILE A 12 27.04 23.35 23.36
CA ILE A 12 26.30 24.40 22.65
C ILE A 12 27.18 25.59 22.34
N LYS A 13 28.00 26.02 23.30
CA LYS A 13 28.92 27.16 23.13
C LYS A 13 30.00 26.92 22.08
N VAL A 14 30.40 25.67 21.88
CA VAL A 14 31.33 25.27 20.79
C VAL A 14 30.58 25.15 19.46
N LEU A 15 29.39 24.54 19.44
CA LEU A 15 28.66 24.22 18.21
C LEU A 15 28.10 25.48 17.52
N VAL A 16 27.54 26.40 18.25
CA VAL A 16 26.86 27.59 17.71
C VAL A 16 27.77 28.43 16.80
N PRO A 17 29.03 28.81 17.20
CA PRO A 17 29.92 29.53 16.29
C PRO A 17 30.23 28.77 14.99
N LEU A 18 30.33 27.43 15.05
CA LEU A 18 30.57 26.61 13.87
C LEU A 18 29.38 26.66 12.91
N ILE A 19 28.15 26.57 13.43
CA ILE A 19 26.94 26.69 12.63
C ILE A 19 26.87 28.09 11.98
N LYS A 20 27.10 29.14 12.76
CA LYS A 20 27.03 30.52 12.23
C LYS A 20 28.05 30.78 11.11
N ARG A 21 29.22 30.14 11.13
CA ARG A 21 30.22 30.22 10.04
C ARG A 21 29.74 29.65 8.72
N THR A 22 28.76 28.76 8.74
CA THR A 22 28.18 28.18 7.48
C THR A 22 27.21 29.14 6.80
N GLY A 23 26.81 30.24 7.44
CA GLY A 23 25.86 31.22 6.88
C GLY A 23 24.39 30.79 6.91
N VAL A 24 24.07 29.64 7.53
CA VAL A 24 22.67 29.18 7.65
C VAL A 24 22.01 29.86 8.87
N SER A 25 20.69 30.08 8.77
CA SER A 25 19.89 30.55 9.89
C SER A 25 19.85 29.55 11.03
N LEU A 26 20.05 29.98 12.25
CA LEU A 26 20.03 29.20 13.47
C LEU A 26 18.67 29.33 14.16
N ILE A 27 17.97 28.24 14.34
CA ILE A 27 16.74 28.16 15.13
C ILE A 27 17.09 27.53 16.48
N ALA A 28 16.82 28.21 17.58
CA ALA A 28 16.98 27.67 18.93
C ALA A 28 15.65 27.12 19.46
N MET A 29 15.65 25.88 19.95
CA MET A 29 14.55 25.33 20.75
C MET A 29 15.02 25.22 22.19
N VAL A 30 14.60 26.16 23.06
CA VAL A 30 15.12 26.35 24.42
C VAL A 30 14.02 26.67 25.43
N SER A 31 14.22 26.29 26.70
CA SER A 31 13.36 26.73 27.79
C SER A 31 13.71 28.18 28.27
N ASN A 32 14.98 28.56 28.19
CA ASN A 32 15.42 29.88 28.56
C ASN A 32 15.83 30.71 27.34
N LYS A 33 15.00 31.68 26.96
CA LYS A 33 15.26 32.60 25.82
C LYS A 33 16.51 33.48 26.04
N GLN A 34 16.91 33.69 27.28
CA GLN A 34 18.07 34.52 27.62
C GLN A 34 19.37 33.70 27.69
N SER A 35 19.33 32.41 27.41
CA SER A 35 20.50 31.55 27.32
C SER A 35 21.42 31.96 26.17
N TYR A 36 22.66 31.49 26.20
CA TYR A 36 23.63 31.71 25.11
C TYR A 36 23.04 31.29 23.74
N LEU A 37 22.46 30.08 23.65
CA LEU A 37 21.84 29.62 22.43
C LEU A 37 20.67 30.50 21.97
N GLY A 38 19.81 30.92 22.92
CA GLY A 38 18.69 31.82 22.64
C GLY A 38 19.13 33.16 22.09
N GLN A 39 20.19 33.75 22.70
CA GLN A 39 20.73 35.06 22.26
C GLN A 39 21.47 34.98 20.91
N GLN A 40 22.04 33.85 20.57
CA GLN A 40 22.77 33.66 19.31
C GLN A 40 21.90 33.22 18.13
N ALA A 41 20.67 32.78 18.37
CA ALA A 41 19.77 32.28 17.35
C ALA A 41 19.08 33.40 16.58
N ASP A 42 18.79 33.16 15.31
CA ASP A 42 17.99 34.02 14.46
C ASP A 42 16.50 33.88 14.77
N PHE A 43 16.07 32.67 15.18
CA PHE A 43 14.69 32.38 15.57
C PHE A 43 14.67 31.55 16.86
N ILE A 44 13.66 31.75 17.69
CA ILE A 44 13.50 31.01 18.96
C ILE A 44 12.16 30.27 18.94
N LEU A 45 12.21 28.97 19.16
CA LEU A 45 11.08 28.12 19.54
C LEU A 45 11.15 27.93 21.06
N HIS A 46 10.20 28.54 21.77
CA HIS A 46 10.20 28.54 23.25
C HIS A 46 9.60 27.23 23.77
N ALA A 47 10.45 26.26 24.10
CA ALA A 47 10.09 24.97 24.68
C ALA A 47 10.16 25.05 26.23
N LEU A 48 9.28 25.84 26.84
CA LEU A 48 9.30 26.05 28.28
C LEU A 48 8.99 24.77 29.05
N ALA A 49 9.95 24.36 29.88
CA ALA A 49 9.80 23.27 30.84
C ALA A 49 10.40 23.77 32.19
N GLU A 50 9.53 24.18 33.12
CA GLU A 50 9.95 24.72 34.41
C GLU A 50 10.61 23.67 35.27
N GLN A 51 10.02 22.45 35.30
CA GLN A 51 10.50 21.32 36.08
C GLN A 51 10.48 20.04 35.27
N GLU A 52 11.41 19.13 35.55
CA GLU A 52 11.36 17.77 35.09
C GLU A 52 10.37 16.95 35.96
N ALA A 53 9.89 15.83 35.46
CA ALA A 53 8.90 15.01 36.18
C ALA A 53 9.52 14.12 37.26
N ASP A 54 10.85 13.98 37.27
CA ASP A 54 11.53 13.25 38.34
C ASP A 54 11.67 14.06 39.62
N LEU A 55 11.69 13.37 40.76
CA LEU A 55 11.72 14.01 42.09
C LEU A 55 12.94 14.92 42.33
N MET A 56 14.04 14.66 41.62
CA MET A 56 15.28 15.43 41.77
C MET A 56 15.42 16.53 40.73
N ASN A 57 14.46 16.65 39.79
CA ASN A 57 14.48 17.58 38.66
C ASN A 57 15.76 17.50 37.80
N LEU A 58 16.29 16.28 37.62
CA LEU A 58 17.56 16.03 36.94
C LEU A 58 17.35 15.30 35.60
N ALA A 59 16.49 14.26 35.60
CA ALA A 59 16.29 13.42 34.41
C ALA A 59 15.43 14.17 33.36
N PRO A 60 15.91 14.30 32.10
CA PRO A 60 15.14 14.94 31.04
C PRO A 60 13.86 14.15 30.77
N THR A 61 12.73 14.74 31.07
CA THR A 61 11.38 14.13 30.93
C THR A 61 10.39 15.14 30.37
N THR A 62 9.97 16.12 31.16
CA THR A 62 9.08 17.21 30.71
C THR A 62 9.71 18.00 29.56
N SER A 63 10.99 18.35 29.68
CA SER A 63 11.69 19.12 28.65
C SER A 63 11.78 18.37 27.29
N THR A 64 12.05 17.08 27.33
CA THR A 64 12.10 16.26 26.11
C THR A 64 10.72 16.10 25.49
N THR A 65 9.69 15.90 26.29
CA THR A 65 8.30 15.80 25.82
C THR A 65 7.84 17.10 25.18
N VAL A 66 8.11 18.26 25.79
CA VAL A 66 7.77 19.57 25.23
C VAL A 66 8.51 19.81 23.91
N ALA A 67 9.81 19.46 23.85
CA ALA A 67 10.61 19.63 22.65
C ALA A 67 10.09 18.72 21.51
N LEU A 68 9.70 17.48 21.82
CA LEU A 68 9.11 16.55 20.86
C LEU A 68 7.78 17.10 20.30
N ALA A 69 6.86 17.48 21.18
CA ALA A 69 5.55 18.01 20.77
C ALA A 69 5.67 19.28 19.90
N LEU A 70 6.62 20.18 20.27
CA LEU A 70 6.87 21.39 19.49
C LEU A 70 7.53 21.08 18.14
N GLY A 71 8.40 20.06 18.09
CA GLY A 71 8.99 19.56 16.87
C GLY A 71 7.95 18.96 15.93
N ASP A 72 7.03 18.15 16.45
CA ASP A 72 5.92 17.59 15.69
C ASP A 72 4.98 18.67 15.13
N ALA A 73 4.64 19.67 15.98
CA ALA A 73 3.84 20.80 15.52
C ALA A 73 4.53 21.55 14.37
N LEU A 74 5.84 21.80 14.46
CA LEU A 74 6.62 22.40 13.39
C LEU A 74 6.62 21.55 12.12
N ALA A 75 6.78 20.23 12.26
CA ALA A 75 6.74 19.30 11.13
C ALA A 75 5.39 19.36 10.41
N VAL A 76 4.27 19.34 11.15
CA VAL A 76 2.91 19.44 10.58
C VAL A 76 2.73 20.77 9.85
N CYS A 77 3.15 21.90 10.44
CA CYS A 77 3.11 23.20 9.77
C CYS A 77 3.94 23.21 8.47
N LEU A 78 5.10 22.57 8.47
CA LEU A 78 5.94 22.46 7.27
C LEU A 78 5.31 21.61 6.18
N LEU A 79 4.62 20.51 6.53
CA LEU A 79 3.86 19.69 5.58
C LEU A 79 2.78 20.53 4.90
N GLU A 80 2.02 21.31 5.68
CA GLU A 80 0.98 22.20 5.16
C GLU A 80 1.58 23.29 4.26
N CYS A 81 2.61 23.98 4.71
CA CYS A 81 3.29 25.02 3.94
C CYS A 81 3.87 24.53 2.61
N LYS A 82 4.27 23.26 2.55
CA LYS A 82 4.81 22.63 1.33
C LYS A 82 3.74 22.00 0.45
N GLY A 83 2.48 22.02 0.86
CA GLY A 83 1.39 21.33 0.16
C GLY A 83 1.62 19.83 0.05
N PHE A 84 2.22 19.22 1.09
CA PHE A 84 2.57 17.79 1.10
C PHE A 84 1.31 16.92 1.06
N THR A 85 1.27 15.99 0.11
CA THR A 85 0.09 15.17 -0.19
C THR A 85 0.25 13.73 0.30
N ALA A 86 -0.86 12.97 0.31
CA ALA A 86 -0.84 11.53 0.53
C ALA A 86 0.03 10.81 -0.51
N GLN A 87 0.08 11.32 -1.75
CA GLN A 87 0.93 10.79 -2.81
C GLN A 87 2.42 10.99 -2.50
N ASP A 88 2.78 12.15 -1.94
CA ASP A 88 4.16 12.38 -1.52
C ASP A 88 4.55 11.47 -0.35
N PHE A 89 3.64 11.26 0.61
CA PHE A 89 3.86 10.31 1.71
C PHE A 89 4.09 8.88 1.19
N ALA A 90 3.29 8.44 0.23
CA ALA A 90 3.41 7.11 -0.35
C ALA A 90 4.76 6.86 -1.06
N LYS A 91 5.37 7.91 -1.67
CA LYS A 91 6.73 7.83 -2.26
C LYS A 91 7.80 7.46 -1.22
N TYR A 92 7.65 7.95 0.01
CA TYR A 92 8.61 7.68 1.09
C TYR A 92 8.28 6.41 1.87
N HIS A 93 7.02 5.93 1.78
CA HIS A 93 6.54 4.73 2.46
C HIS A 93 5.81 3.76 1.51
N PRO A 94 6.47 3.28 0.44
CA PRO A 94 5.82 2.46 -0.60
C PRO A 94 5.30 1.13 -0.07
N GLY A 95 5.92 0.54 0.96
CA GLY A 95 5.49 -0.72 1.58
C GLY A 95 4.35 -0.58 2.60
N GLY A 96 3.97 0.64 2.98
CA GLY A 96 2.83 0.88 3.87
C GLY A 96 1.49 0.72 3.16
N ALA A 97 0.38 0.62 3.91
CA ALA A 97 -0.97 0.46 3.36
C ALA A 97 -1.32 1.53 2.30
N LEU A 98 -0.96 2.78 2.56
CA LEU A 98 -1.19 3.87 1.60
C LEU A 98 -0.32 3.72 0.34
N GLY A 99 0.94 3.32 0.49
CA GLY A 99 1.86 3.09 -0.63
C GLY A 99 1.38 1.94 -1.51
N LYS A 100 1.01 0.81 -0.92
CA LYS A 100 0.45 -0.34 -1.65
C LYS A 100 -0.80 0.05 -2.44
N ARG A 101 -1.74 0.80 -1.86
CA ARG A 101 -2.93 1.28 -2.56
C ARG A 101 -2.60 2.13 -3.79
N MET A 102 -1.49 2.85 -3.78
CA MET A 102 -1.12 3.78 -4.85
C MET A 102 -0.22 3.17 -5.93
N TYR A 103 0.57 2.16 -5.60
CA TYR A 103 1.61 1.65 -6.49
C TYR A 103 1.52 0.17 -6.80
N LEU A 104 0.79 -0.64 -6.00
CA LEU A 104 0.69 -2.07 -6.24
C LEU A 104 -0.10 -2.34 -7.52
N LYS A 105 0.51 -3.05 -8.44
CA LYS A 105 -0.09 -3.48 -9.69
C LYS A 105 -0.62 -4.91 -9.63
N VAL A 106 -1.50 -5.24 -10.53
CA VAL A 106 -1.98 -6.61 -10.72
C VAL A 106 -0.82 -7.55 -11.08
N SER A 107 0.18 -7.07 -11.84
CA SER A 107 1.41 -7.80 -12.19
C SER A 107 2.26 -8.21 -10.99
N ASP A 108 2.14 -7.54 -9.86
CA ASP A 108 2.86 -7.90 -8.63
C ASP A 108 2.16 -9.04 -7.86
N ILE A 109 0.91 -9.35 -8.21
CA ILE A 109 0.04 -10.27 -7.47
C ILE A 109 -0.20 -11.57 -8.24
N TYR A 110 -0.68 -11.51 -9.49
CA TYR A 110 -1.13 -12.69 -10.22
C TYR A 110 -0.06 -13.78 -10.42
N PRO A 111 1.25 -13.48 -10.54
CA PRO A 111 2.27 -14.50 -10.70
C PRO A 111 2.48 -15.41 -9.48
N GLN A 112 1.85 -15.09 -8.35
CA GLN A 112 1.91 -15.91 -7.14
C GLN A 112 1.10 -17.22 -7.26
N HIS A 113 0.25 -17.33 -8.28
CA HIS A 113 -0.59 -18.48 -8.55
C HIS A 113 -0.22 -19.18 -9.87
N GLU A 114 -0.43 -20.48 -9.91
CA GLU A 114 -0.45 -21.19 -11.18
C GLU A 114 -1.71 -20.80 -11.95
N PHE A 115 -1.56 -20.49 -13.22
CA PHE A 115 -2.66 -20.06 -14.08
C PHE A 115 -3.60 -21.23 -14.40
N PRO A 116 -4.87 -21.26 -13.89
CA PRO A 116 -5.84 -22.28 -14.26
C PRO A 116 -6.31 -22.05 -15.69
N VAL A 117 -5.94 -22.93 -16.59
CA VAL A 117 -6.18 -22.76 -18.02
C VAL A 117 -6.46 -24.08 -18.71
N ILE A 118 -7.48 -24.08 -19.59
CA ILE A 118 -7.85 -25.19 -20.43
C ILE A 118 -8.08 -24.74 -21.88
N THR A 119 -8.14 -25.71 -22.81
CA THR A 119 -8.46 -25.43 -24.20
C THR A 119 -9.97 -25.55 -24.45
N PRO A 120 -10.51 -24.98 -25.54
CA PRO A 120 -11.94 -25.14 -25.90
C PRO A 120 -12.38 -26.59 -26.15
N LYS A 121 -11.42 -27.51 -26.39
CA LYS A 121 -11.68 -28.92 -26.63
C LYS A 121 -11.62 -29.78 -25.37
N ALA A 122 -11.27 -29.19 -24.22
CA ALA A 122 -11.20 -29.92 -22.96
C ALA A 122 -12.59 -30.38 -22.51
N SER A 123 -12.63 -31.46 -21.73
CA SER A 123 -13.84 -31.98 -21.12
C SER A 123 -14.25 -31.18 -19.88
N ILE A 124 -15.50 -31.34 -19.47
CA ILE A 124 -15.99 -30.76 -18.21
C ILE A 124 -15.20 -31.31 -17.00
N GLN A 125 -14.80 -32.57 -17.04
CA GLN A 125 -14.00 -33.17 -15.97
C GLN A 125 -12.64 -32.52 -15.84
N GLU A 126 -11.98 -32.21 -16.95
CA GLU A 126 -10.71 -31.43 -16.94
C GLU A 126 -10.93 -30.04 -16.41
N ALA A 127 -12.03 -29.36 -16.75
CA ALA A 127 -12.34 -28.04 -16.19
C ALA A 127 -12.54 -28.11 -14.68
N ILE A 128 -13.31 -29.08 -14.17
CA ILE A 128 -13.52 -29.27 -12.72
C ILE A 128 -12.21 -29.57 -12.01
N HIS A 129 -11.38 -30.43 -12.60
CA HIS A 129 -10.08 -30.77 -12.05
C HIS A 129 -9.17 -29.54 -11.94
N GLU A 130 -9.11 -28.74 -13.02
CA GLU A 130 -8.28 -27.54 -13.07
C GLU A 130 -8.72 -26.49 -12.04
N ILE A 131 -10.04 -26.22 -11.94
CA ILE A 131 -10.60 -25.30 -10.92
C ILE A 131 -10.26 -25.78 -9.51
N SER A 132 -10.46 -27.07 -9.22
CA SER A 132 -10.25 -27.64 -7.89
C SER A 132 -8.78 -27.68 -7.50
N SER A 133 -7.88 -28.02 -8.42
CA SER A 133 -6.45 -28.15 -8.16
C SER A 133 -5.80 -26.79 -7.89
N LYS A 134 -6.18 -25.76 -8.65
CA LYS A 134 -5.61 -24.39 -8.55
C LYS A 134 -6.31 -23.51 -7.51
N ARG A 135 -7.50 -23.88 -7.03
CA ARG A 135 -8.24 -23.23 -5.92
C ARG A 135 -8.58 -21.74 -6.13
N LEU A 136 -8.68 -21.30 -7.37
CA LEU A 136 -9.07 -19.92 -7.71
C LEU A 136 -10.56 -19.80 -8.08
N GLY A 137 -11.34 -20.87 -7.94
CA GLY A 137 -12.78 -20.88 -8.20
C GLY A 137 -13.18 -20.70 -9.66
N ALA A 138 -12.21 -20.67 -10.59
CA ALA A 138 -12.44 -20.51 -12.02
C ALA A 138 -11.28 -21.08 -12.84
N THR A 139 -11.53 -21.34 -14.12
CA THR A 139 -10.51 -21.65 -15.13
C THR A 139 -10.76 -20.84 -16.41
N ALA A 140 -9.70 -20.32 -17.01
CA ALA A 140 -9.76 -19.64 -18.29
C ALA A 140 -9.78 -20.66 -19.43
N ILE A 141 -10.57 -20.38 -20.45
CA ILE A 141 -10.54 -21.12 -21.70
C ILE A 141 -9.77 -20.29 -22.71
N VAL A 142 -8.66 -20.82 -23.18
CA VAL A 142 -7.78 -20.12 -24.12
C VAL A 142 -7.66 -20.90 -25.43
N GLY A 143 -7.72 -20.16 -26.52
CA GLY A 143 -7.48 -20.69 -27.87
C GLY A 143 -5.98 -20.60 -28.22
N GLU A 144 -5.72 -20.59 -29.53
CA GLU A 144 -4.35 -20.42 -30.03
C GLU A 144 -3.70 -19.13 -29.53
N ASN A 145 -2.40 -19.17 -29.27
CA ASN A 145 -1.60 -18.05 -28.77
C ASN A 145 -2.10 -17.43 -27.46
N ASN A 146 -2.72 -18.21 -26.57
CA ASN A 146 -3.30 -17.78 -25.28
C ASN A 146 -4.41 -16.72 -25.43
N GLN A 147 -5.10 -16.67 -26.56
CA GLN A 147 -6.26 -15.81 -26.74
C GLN A 147 -7.39 -16.29 -25.82
N LEU A 148 -7.91 -15.38 -24.98
CA LEU A 148 -9.01 -15.67 -24.09
C LEU A 148 -10.31 -15.90 -24.89
N VAL A 149 -10.89 -17.09 -24.75
CA VAL A 149 -12.14 -17.50 -25.41
C VAL A 149 -13.32 -17.43 -24.44
N GLY A 150 -13.07 -17.71 -23.16
CA GLY A 150 -14.11 -17.70 -22.15
C GLY A 150 -13.55 -18.05 -20.76
N ILE A 151 -14.47 -18.18 -19.81
CA ILE A 151 -14.20 -18.59 -18.43
C ILE A 151 -15.29 -19.58 -17.97
N ILE A 152 -14.91 -20.51 -17.13
CA ILE A 152 -15.83 -21.35 -16.35
C ILE A 152 -15.51 -21.16 -14.88
N THR A 153 -16.56 -20.96 -14.08
CA THR A 153 -16.46 -20.81 -12.62
C THR A 153 -17.11 -21.99 -11.90
N ASP A 154 -16.82 -22.14 -10.60
CA ASP A 154 -17.50 -23.10 -9.73
C ASP A 154 -19.03 -22.92 -9.77
N GLY A 155 -19.50 -21.67 -9.87
CA GLY A 155 -20.92 -21.36 -10.01
C GLY A 155 -21.54 -21.87 -11.31
N ASP A 156 -20.78 -21.85 -12.41
CA ASP A 156 -21.24 -22.40 -13.70
C ASP A 156 -21.36 -23.93 -13.64
N VAL A 157 -20.34 -24.56 -13.05
CA VAL A 157 -20.36 -26.03 -12.84
C VAL A 157 -21.55 -26.40 -11.95
N ARG A 158 -21.80 -25.73 -10.85
CA ARG A 158 -22.94 -26.00 -9.96
C ARG A 158 -24.26 -25.85 -10.68
N ARG A 159 -24.48 -24.76 -11.40
CA ARG A 159 -25.71 -24.55 -12.19
C ARG A 159 -25.92 -25.59 -13.27
N MET A 160 -24.85 -26.08 -13.87
CA MET A 160 -24.93 -27.17 -14.85
C MET A 160 -25.39 -28.47 -14.19
N LEU A 161 -24.81 -28.86 -13.07
CA LEU A 161 -25.17 -30.07 -12.31
C LEU A 161 -26.62 -30.05 -11.81
N GLU A 162 -27.15 -28.88 -11.46
CA GLU A 162 -28.55 -28.72 -11.05
C GLU A 162 -29.54 -28.92 -12.20
N LYS A 163 -29.14 -28.57 -13.43
CA LYS A 163 -30.04 -28.59 -14.60
C LYS A 163 -30.03 -29.90 -15.40
N GLN A 164 -28.94 -30.65 -15.32
CA GLN A 164 -28.73 -31.82 -16.20
C GLN A 164 -28.17 -33.02 -15.43
N SER A 165 -28.88 -34.13 -15.52
CA SER A 165 -28.45 -35.40 -14.91
C SER A 165 -27.33 -36.10 -15.71
N ASN A 166 -27.20 -35.83 -17.01
CA ASN A 166 -26.13 -36.38 -17.85
C ASN A 166 -25.21 -35.30 -18.38
N TRP A 167 -24.27 -34.91 -17.56
CA TRP A 167 -23.31 -33.84 -17.83
C TRP A 167 -22.11 -34.26 -18.69
N SER A 168 -21.89 -35.56 -18.89
CA SER A 168 -20.75 -36.08 -19.67
C SER A 168 -20.83 -35.78 -21.18
N THR A 169 -21.99 -35.39 -21.68
CA THR A 169 -22.22 -35.05 -23.10
C THR A 169 -22.19 -33.54 -23.36
N ILE A 170 -22.10 -32.74 -22.33
CA ILE A 170 -22.12 -31.27 -22.46
C ILE A 170 -20.76 -30.77 -22.95
N GLN A 171 -20.79 -29.89 -23.94
CA GLN A 171 -19.58 -29.21 -24.41
C GLN A 171 -19.26 -27.98 -23.55
N LEU A 172 -17.98 -27.71 -23.30
CA LEU A 172 -17.56 -26.49 -22.58
C LEU A 172 -18.10 -25.20 -23.20
N ALA A 173 -18.22 -25.18 -24.52
CA ALA A 173 -18.74 -24.05 -25.28
C ALA A 173 -20.19 -23.68 -24.92
N ASP A 174 -20.97 -24.63 -24.38
CA ASP A 174 -22.39 -24.45 -24.04
C ASP A 174 -22.56 -23.83 -22.63
N MET A 175 -21.53 -23.93 -21.78
CA MET A 175 -21.60 -23.48 -20.42
C MET A 175 -20.63 -22.33 -20.08
N MET A 176 -19.60 -22.10 -20.90
CA MET A 176 -18.62 -21.04 -20.64
C MET A 176 -19.23 -19.64 -20.78
N ASN A 177 -18.81 -18.74 -19.92
CA ASN A 177 -19.03 -17.31 -20.13
C ASN A 177 -18.03 -16.79 -21.18
N ARG A 178 -18.55 -16.35 -22.33
CA ARG A 178 -17.74 -15.84 -23.46
C ARG A 178 -17.26 -14.41 -23.30
N THR A 179 -17.77 -13.70 -22.29
CA THR A 179 -17.42 -12.30 -21.98
C THR A 179 -16.92 -12.17 -20.55
N PRO A 180 -15.80 -12.86 -20.21
CA PRO A 180 -15.24 -12.78 -18.86
C PRO A 180 -14.85 -11.34 -18.52
N LYS A 181 -14.88 -11.02 -17.24
CA LYS A 181 -14.29 -9.77 -16.78
C LYS A 181 -12.78 -9.92 -16.73
N ILE A 182 -12.11 -8.98 -17.35
CA ILE A 182 -10.65 -8.97 -17.49
C ILE A 182 -10.08 -7.73 -16.84
N ILE A 183 -8.79 -7.79 -16.51
CA ILE A 183 -8.00 -6.65 -16.08
C ILE A 183 -6.61 -6.72 -16.71
N ASP A 184 -6.02 -5.58 -17.00
CA ASP A 184 -4.66 -5.53 -17.52
C ASP A 184 -3.64 -5.80 -16.39
N ALA A 185 -2.55 -6.46 -16.71
CA ALA A 185 -1.47 -6.73 -15.76
C ALA A 185 -0.86 -5.43 -15.19
N ASP A 186 -0.82 -4.35 -15.97
CA ASP A 186 -0.31 -3.06 -15.55
C ASP A 186 -1.30 -2.21 -14.75
N ALA A 187 -2.57 -2.62 -14.66
CA ALA A 187 -3.58 -1.92 -13.86
C ALA A 187 -3.25 -1.96 -12.36
N PHE A 188 -3.76 -0.99 -11.61
CA PHE A 188 -3.57 -0.97 -10.16
C PHE A 188 -4.45 -2.01 -9.44
N ALA A 189 -3.94 -2.56 -8.35
CA ALA A 189 -4.68 -3.52 -7.50
C ALA A 189 -6.00 -2.93 -6.97
N THR A 190 -6.06 -1.64 -6.72
CA THR A 190 -7.28 -0.92 -6.34
C THR A 190 -8.35 -0.92 -7.42
N GLU A 191 -7.96 -0.89 -8.70
CA GLU A 191 -8.90 -1.00 -9.82
C GLU A 191 -9.48 -2.41 -9.90
N ALA A 192 -8.65 -3.45 -9.71
CA ALA A 192 -9.11 -4.83 -9.62
C ALA A 192 -10.18 -4.99 -8.52
N LEU A 193 -9.92 -4.44 -7.33
CA LEU A 193 -10.88 -4.46 -6.22
C LEU A 193 -12.20 -3.75 -6.58
N ALA A 194 -12.12 -2.58 -7.19
CA ALA A 194 -13.31 -1.82 -7.58
C ALA A 194 -14.19 -2.60 -8.60
N ILE A 195 -13.57 -3.25 -9.57
CA ILE A 195 -14.28 -4.11 -10.53
C ILE A 195 -14.94 -5.30 -9.80
N MET A 196 -14.19 -5.99 -8.92
CA MET A 196 -14.73 -7.13 -8.17
C MET A 196 -15.93 -6.74 -7.31
N GLN A 197 -15.86 -5.62 -6.60
CA GLN A 197 -16.95 -5.09 -5.76
C GLN A 197 -18.17 -4.69 -6.60
N SER A 198 -17.97 -3.93 -7.68
CA SER A 198 -19.08 -3.45 -8.52
C SER A 198 -19.83 -4.57 -9.24
N MET A 199 -19.13 -5.67 -9.55
CA MET A 199 -19.69 -6.81 -10.27
C MET A 199 -20.06 -8.00 -9.37
N ASN A 200 -19.82 -7.91 -8.05
CA ASN A 200 -20.01 -9.01 -7.10
C ASN A 200 -19.28 -10.30 -7.51
N ILE A 201 -18.02 -10.18 -7.93
CA ILE A 201 -17.17 -11.31 -8.32
C ILE A 201 -15.89 -11.33 -7.49
N THR A 202 -15.26 -12.47 -7.37
CA THR A 202 -14.08 -12.69 -6.52
C THR A 202 -12.79 -12.88 -7.29
N GLN A 203 -12.86 -13.00 -8.63
CA GLN A 203 -11.70 -13.22 -9.49
C GLN A 203 -11.84 -12.49 -10.83
N LEU A 204 -10.70 -12.06 -11.38
CA LEU A 204 -10.58 -11.47 -12.70
C LEU A 204 -9.51 -12.21 -13.50
N VAL A 205 -9.75 -12.41 -14.78
CA VAL A 205 -8.71 -12.89 -15.70
C VAL A 205 -7.74 -11.74 -15.96
N VAL A 206 -6.46 -11.99 -15.74
CA VAL A 206 -5.41 -11.01 -16.04
C VAL A 206 -4.97 -11.17 -17.48
N THR A 207 -4.87 -10.06 -18.17
CA THR A 207 -4.42 -10.01 -19.56
C THR A 207 -3.18 -9.14 -19.71
N GLU A 208 -2.28 -9.58 -20.58
CA GLU A 208 -1.12 -8.82 -21.01
C GLU A 208 -1.03 -8.90 -22.54
N ASN A 209 -0.96 -7.75 -23.22
CA ASN A 209 -0.98 -7.70 -24.68
C ASN A 209 -2.16 -8.49 -25.31
N LYS A 210 -3.35 -8.40 -24.71
CA LYS A 210 -4.58 -9.12 -25.10
C LYS A 210 -4.52 -10.64 -24.94
N LYS A 211 -3.50 -11.19 -24.29
CA LYS A 211 -3.39 -12.61 -23.97
C LYS A 211 -3.74 -12.83 -22.50
N ALA A 212 -4.42 -13.93 -22.20
CA ALA A 212 -4.65 -14.32 -20.82
C ALA A 212 -3.34 -14.86 -20.22
N VAL A 213 -2.94 -14.31 -19.05
CA VAL A 213 -1.68 -14.64 -18.39
C VAL A 213 -1.85 -15.15 -16.95
N GLY A 214 -3.03 -14.98 -16.36
CA GLY A 214 -3.27 -15.42 -14.99
C GLY A 214 -4.63 -15.01 -14.46
N PHE A 215 -4.76 -15.13 -13.16
CA PHE A 215 -5.90 -14.62 -12.38
C PHE A 215 -5.40 -13.76 -11.22
N VAL A 216 -6.18 -12.74 -10.87
CA VAL A 216 -6.11 -12.08 -9.59
C VAL A 216 -7.38 -12.40 -8.81
N HIS A 217 -7.22 -12.79 -7.54
CA HIS A 217 -8.32 -13.17 -6.67
C HIS A 217 -8.50 -12.17 -5.53
N LEU A 218 -9.73 -11.98 -5.06
CA LEU A 218 -10.05 -11.04 -3.97
C LEU A 218 -9.22 -11.30 -2.70
N HIS A 219 -8.99 -12.56 -2.35
CA HIS A 219 -8.16 -12.90 -1.18
C HIS A 219 -6.71 -12.41 -1.29
N ASP A 220 -6.17 -12.31 -2.50
CA ASP A 220 -4.81 -11.79 -2.69
C ASP A 220 -4.76 -10.29 -2.43
N LEU A 221 -5.78 -9.56 -2.92
CA LEU A 221 -5.94 -8.14 -2.65
C LEU A 221 -6.09 -7.85 -1.15
N LEU A 222 -6.90 -8.66 -0.45
CA LEU A 222 -7.08 -8.56 1.00
C LEU A 222 -5.77 -8.86 1.76
N LYS A 223 -5.04 -9.88 1.34
CA LYS A 223 -3.73 -10.24 1.93
C LYS A 223 -2.70 -9.13 1.77
N GLU A 224 -2.74 -8.40 0.66
CA GLU A 224 -1.89 -7.24 0.42
C GLU A 224 -2.38 -5.97 1.15
N GLY A 225 -3.52 -6.02 1.81
CA GLY A 225 -4.11 -4.87 2.53
C GLY A 225 -4.80 -3.86 1.61
N ILE A 226 -5.22 -4.28 0.42
CA ILE A 226 -6.01 -3.48 -0.51
C ILE A 226 -7.49 -3.67 -0.15
N VAL A 227 -8.03 -2.76 0.68
CA VAL A 227 -9.44 -2.75 1.16
C VAL A 227 -9.95 -1.33 1.26
#